data_72f4ed5ac9e6bb29744202e9d86128ec
#
_entry.id   72f4ed5ac9e6bb29744202e9d86128ec
#
_cell.length_a   1.000
_cell.length_b   1.000
_cell.length_c   1.000
_cell.angle_alpha   90.00
_cell.angle_beta   90.00
_cell.angle_gamma   90.00
#
_symmetry.space_group_name_H-M   'P 1'
#
loop_
_entity.id
_entity.type
_entity.pdbx_description
1 polymer ?
#
loop_
_entity_poly.entity_id
_entity_poly.type
_entity_poly.pdbx_seq_one_letter_code
_entity_poly.pdbx_strand_id
1 'polypeptide(L)'
;MVTPYPPLRDGLASYAIQEVRVLIEAGHDVEVLSPNPSAAHHHLDLKGTRGSLALAKRLRHYDRVIIQYHPAMFLDEHATDLERVATAGALATALQVGGNVELRLHEFDVDLELRSRAEQVAMRGAWRAANRLSVHTEPERQRLAEVSRLPASRITLAQHGASFVRRTSLDRAAARSRLGLPLDARIFLSIGFIQPHKGFDRAVRAFAGLGAHGCRLEIVGSVRVEDPEYVRYAAQLRAAVEATDGASLHEGYTSDELFDVWIVASDALVLPYRWIWSSSVCERAMLYDRPVIATRVGGLEAQLADGSMIVADDHELATAMRSFVGVDVASAPPPEWKTAGPVDRDAVMDAVRLRAASRRSGHFDESALAPSAPVRRLRPLSLPEPRSTRPGASFLKRAVRKATRWQIDPIVGQLNRLQQVVVEALEEEDRPESKPKQR
;
A
#
# COMPACT_ATOMS: atom_id res chain seq x y z
N MET A 1 2.05 9.75 -12.14
CA MET A 1 1.85 8.36 -11.70
C MET A 1 0.37 8.12 -11.43
N VAL A 2 -0.18 6.96 -11.83
CA VAL A 2 -1.57 6.55 -11.55
C VAL A 2 -1.53 5.41 -10.55
N THR A 3 -2.08 5.61 -9.32
CA THR A 3 -1.91 4.65 -8.22
C THR A 3 -2.83 5.01 -7.04
N PRO A 4 -3.28 4.06 -6.22
CA PRO A 4 -3.73 4.36 -4.85
C PRO A 4 -2.66 5.14 -4.10
N TYR A 5 -3.06 6.10 -3.24
CA TYR A 5 -2.09 6.98 -2.58
C TYR A 5 -2.48 7.26 -1.11
N PRO A 6 -1.52 7.53 -0.20
CA PRO A 6 -1.82 7.84 1.19
C PRO A 6 -2.80 9.02 1.35
N PRO A 7 -3.58 9.05 2.43
CA PRO A 7 -3.53 8.21 3.63
C PRO A 7 -4.25 6.86 3.50
N LEU A 8 -4.57 6.41 2.28
CA LEU A 8 -5.19 5.12 2.07
C LEU A 8 -4.29 4.01 2.66
N ARG A 9 -4.85 3.18 3.52
CA ARG A 9 -4.16 2.02 4.12
C ARG A 9 -4.15 0.86 3.13
N ASP A 10 -3.22 0.91 2.20
CA ASP A 10 -3.10 -0.03 1.09
C ASP A 10 -1.61 -0.29 0.79
N GLY A 11 -1.27 -1.55 0.46
CA GLY A 11 0.12 -1.93 0.15
C GLY A 11 0.67 -1.18 -1.06
N LEU A 12 -0.18 -0.97 -2.07
CA LEU A 12 0.19 -0.25 -3.28
C LEU A 12 0.40 1.25 -3.00
N ALA A 13 -0.40 1.84 -2.10
CA ALA A 13 -0.22 3.22 -1.68
C ALA A 13 1.11 3.42 -0.92
N SER A 14 1.46 2.47 -0.04
CA SER A 14 2.74 2.48 0.69
C SER A 14 3.94 2.27 -0.24
N TYR A 15 3.79 1.46 -1.28
CA TYR A 15 4.79 1.29 -2.33
C TYR A 15 4.95 2.58 -3.16
N ALA A 16 3.85 3.15 -3.61
CA ALA A 16 3.84 4.29 -4.52
C ALA A 16 4.50 5.54 -3.94
N ILE A 17 4.32 5.81 -2.66
CA ILE A 17 4.95 7.00 -2.02
C ILE A 17 6.47 6.89 -2.02
N GLN A 18 7.04 5.71 -1.89
CA GLN A 18 8.48 5.49 -1.93
C GLN A 18 9.02 5.71 -3.34
N GLU A 19 8.32 5.21 -4.36
CA GLU A 19 8.71 5.41 -5.75
C GLU A 19 8.59 6.88 -6.18
N VAL A 20 7.50 7.55 -5.80
CA VAL A 20 7.34 9.00 -6.06
C VAL A 20 8.50 9.79 -5.48
N ARG A 21 8.94 9.46 -4.26
CA ARG A 21 10.08 10.11 -3.64
C ARG A 21 11.35 9.93 -4.48
N VAL A 22 11.67 8.71 -4.88
CA VAL A 22 12.86 8.41 -5.69
C VAL A 22 12.82 9.17 -7.02
N LEU A 23 11.65 9.25 -7.66
CA LEU A 23 11.49 10.02 -8.89
C LEU A 23 11.70 11.53 -8.68
N ILE A 24 11.20 12.08 -7.58
CA ILE A 24 11.42 13.50 -7.23
C ILE A 24 12.89 13.75 -6.93
N GLU A 25 13.55 12.88 -6.16
CA GLU A 25 14.99 12.95 -5.86
C GLU A 25 15.85 12.86 -7.14
N ALA A 26 15.39 12.11 -8.14
CA ALA A 26 16.01 12.04 -9.47
C ALA A 26 15.72 13.28 -10.36
N GLY A 27 15.04 14.30 -9.84
CA GLY A 27 14.78 15.56 -10.54
C GLY A 27 13.52 15.55 -11.43
N HIS A 28 12.66 14.53 -11.34
CA HIS A 28 11.41 14.51 -12.06
C HIS A 28 10.33 15.33 -11.35
N ASP A 29 9.52 16.03 -12.14
CA ASP A 29 8.29 16.66 -11.65
C ASP A 29 7.17 15.63 -11.70
N VAL A 30 6.71 15.17 -10.53
CA VAL A 30 5.80 14.03 -10.39
C VAL A 30 4.43 14.47 -9.92
N GLU A 31 3.41 14.21 -10.73
CA GLU A 31 2.02 14.28 -10.31
C GLU A 31 1.42 12.89 -10.09
N VAL A 32 0.59 12.78 -9.07
CA VAL A 32 -0.11 11.53 -8.74
C VAL A 32 -1.60 11.69 -9.00
N LEU A 33 -2.17 10.72 -9.71
CA LEU A 33 -3.60 10.53 -9.87
C LEU A 33 -4.02 9.28 -9.10
N SER A 34 -4.96 9.43 -8.17
CA SER A 34 -5.48 8.31 -7.36
C SER A 34 -6.93 8.00 -7.71
N PRO A 35 -7.31 6.70 -7.74
CA PRO A 35 -8.71 6.31 -7.89
C PRO A 35 -9.55 6.63 -6.65
N ASN A 36 -8.91 6.81 -5.50
CA ASN A 36 -9.56 7.03 -4.21
C ASN A 36 -9.23 8.41 -3.64
N PRO A 37 -10.07 8.96 -2.76
CA PRO A 37 -9.75 10.15 -1.99
C PRO A 37 -8.43 9.94 -1.23
N SER A 38 -7.49 10.86 -1.43
CA SER A 38 -6.13 10.74 -0.92
C SER A 38 -5.41 12.09 -0.99
N ALA A 39 -4.13 12.12 -0.66
CA ALA A 39 -3.28 13.28 -0.86
C ALA A 39 -2.68 13.39 -2.28
N ALA A 40 -3.20 12.64 -3.23
CA ALA A 40 -2.80 12.75 -4.63
C ALA A 40 -3.20 14.11 -5.22
N HIS A 41 -2.49 14.54 -6.27
CA HIS A 41 -2.76 15.78 -7.01
C HIS A 41 -4.12 15.74 -7.70
N HIS A 42 -4.51 14.57 -8.19
CA HIS A 42 -5.74 14.35 -8.94
C HIS A 42 -6.48 13.12 -8.43
N HIS A 43 -7.82 13.19 -8.53
CA HIS A 43 -8.69 12.06 -8.21
C HIS A 43 -9.58 11.76 -9.41
N LEU A 44 -9.69 10.49 -9.75
CA LEU A 44 -10.53 10.02 -10.83
C LEU A 44 -10.96 8.58 -10.54
N ASP A 45 -12.25 8.33 -10.49
CA ASP A 45 -12.73 6.96 -10.50
C ASP A 45 -12.37 6.30 -11.83
N LEU A 46 -11.54 5.25 -11.77
CA LEU A 46 -11.00 4.55 -12.92
C LEU A 46 -11.87 3.37 -13.36
N LYS A 47 -12.87 3.00 -12.56
CA LYS A 47 -13.70 1.82 -12.79
C LYS A 47 -14.52 1.92 -14.08
N GLY A 48 -14.57 0.82 -14.77
CA GLY A 48 -15.36 0.63 -15.97
C GLY A 48 -14.90 1.42 -17.17
N THR A 49 -15.67 1.32 -18.23
CA THR A 49 -15.42 1.99 -19.52
C THR A 49 -15.31 3.52 -19.38
N ARG A 50 -16.18 4.10 -18.55
CA ARG A 50 -16.22 5.57 -18.37
C ARG A 50 -14.98 6.09 -17.65
N GLY A 51 -14.52 5.39 -16.59
CA GLY A 51 -13.30 5.74 -15.86
C GLY A 51 -12.06 5.63 -16.74
N SER A 52 -11.94 4.54 -17.49
CA SER A 52 -10.83 4.32 -18.42
C SER A 52 -10.78 5.38 -19.53
N LEU A 53 -11.91 5.77 -20.12
CA LEU A 53 -11.96 6.85 -21.12
C LEU A 53 -11.65 8.23 -20.52
N ALA A 54 -12.08 8.49 -19.28
CA ALA A 54 -11.74 9.72 -18.59
C ALA A 54 -10.23 9.80 -18.28
N LEU A 55 -9.59 8.68 -17.99
CA LEU A 55 -8.15 8.58 -17.84
C LEU A 55 -7.42 8.99 -19.13
N ALA A 56 -7.86 8.55 -20.30
CA ALA A 56 -7.27 8.91 -21.60
C ALA A 56 -7.09 10.42 -21.77
N LYS A 57 -8.08 11.22 -21.32
CA LYS A 57 -8.02 12.68 -21.41
C LYS A 57 -6.94 13.30 -20.52
N ARG A 58 -6.52 12.62 -19.47
CA ARG A 58 -5.49 13.09 -18.54
C ARG A 58 -4.09 12.70 -18.99
N LEU A 59 -3.90 11.46 -19.47
CA LEU A 59 -2.57 10.90 -19.75
C LEU A 59 -1.79 11.69 -20.82
N ARG A 60 -2.46 12.25 -21.81
CA ARG A 60 -1.84 12.99 -22.92
C ARG A 60 -1.07 14.25 -22.53
N HIS A 61 -1.20 14.71 -21.30
CA HIS A 61 -0.57 15.94 -20.80
C HIS A 61 0.76 15.71 -20.11
N TYR A 62 1.26 14.46 -20.10
CA TYR A 62 2.47 14.07 -19.39
C TYR A 62 3.48 13.42 -20.34
N ASP A 63 4.76 13.73 -20.16
CA ASP A 63 5.85 13.18 -20.97
C ASP A 63 6.03 11.67 -20.72
N ARG A 64 5.76 11.23 -19.51
CA ARG A 64 5.80 9.82 -19.09
C ARG A 64 4.71 9.53 -18.07
N VAL A 65 4.06 8.41 -18.24
CA VAL A 65 3.05 7.91 -17.30
C VAL A 65 3.45 6.53 -16.78
N ILE A 66 3.36 6.33 -15.48
CA ILE A 66 3.47 5.02 -14.83
C ILE A 66 2.12 4.71 -14.20
N ILE A 67 1.50 3.63 -14.61
CA ILE A 67 0.27 3.11 -14.00
C ILE A 67 0.64 1.91 -13.15
N GLN A 68 0.48 2.01 -11.84
CA GLN A 68 0.61 0.88 -10.91
C GLN A 68 -0.67 0.04 -11.03
N TYR A 69 -0.63 -0.93 -11.92
CA TYR A 69 -1.83 -1.65 -12.32
C TYR A 69 -2.22 -2.72 -11.30
N HIS A 70 -3.47 -2.67 -10.91
CA HIS A 70 -4.18 -3.73 -10.21
C HIS A 70 -5.57 -3.88 -10.83
N PRO A 71 -6.05 -5.08 -11.18
CA PRO A 71 -7.35 -5.26 -11.86
C PRO A 71 -8.51 -4.54 -11.18
N ALA A 72 -8.60 -4.58 -9.85
CA ALA A 72 -9.66 -3.94 -9.07
C ALA A 72 -9.72 -2.40 -9.18
N MET A 73 -8.69 -1.76 -9.74
CA MET A 73 -8.73 -0.31 -10.03
C MET A 73 -9.63 0.00 -11.24
N PHE A 74 -9.72 -0.93 -12.18
CA PHE A 74 -10.40 -0.72 -13.47
C PHE A 74 -11.64 -1.58 -13.64
N LEU A 75 -11.61 -2.79 -13.10
CA LEU A 75 -12.68 -3.77 -13.24
C LEU A 75 -13.50 -3.85 -11.95
N ASP A 76 -14.82 -3.84 -12.09
CA ASP A 76 -15.70 -4.16 -10.98
C ASP A 76 -15.72 -5.68 -10.78
N GLU A 77 -15.79 -6.13 -9.54
CA GLU A 77 -15.84 -7.56 -9.21
C GLU A 77 -17.06 -8.25 -9.82
N HIS A 78 -18.20 -7.54 -9.83
CA HIS A 78 -19.47 -8.03 -10.36
C HIS A 78 -19.74 -7.65 -11.82
N ALA A 79 -18.73 -7.10 -12.53
CA ALA A 79 -18.89 -6.72 -13.93
C ALA A 79 -19.18 -7.93 -14.82
N THR A 80 -20.14 -7.76 -15.73
CA THR A 80 -20.42 -8.75 -16.78
C THR A 80 -19.29 -8.85 -17.79
N ASP A 81 -19.22 -9.94 -18.55
CA ASP A 81 -18.23 -10.13 -19.62
C ASP A 81 -18.21 -8.96 -20.60
N LEU A 82 -19.39 -8.44 -20.97
CA LEU A 82 -19.52 -7.31 -21.89
C LEU A 82 -18.90 -6.03 -21.29
N GLU A 83 -19.16 -5.74 -20.03
CA GLU A 83 -18.57 -4.59 -19.32
C GLU A 83 -17.06 -4.73 -19.18
N ARG A 84 -16.55 -5.92 -18.92
CA ARG A 84 -15.10 -6.21 -18.85
C ARG A 84 -14.45 -6.03 -20.21
N VAL A 85 -15.06 -6.51 -21.29
CA VAL A 85 -14.57 -6.32 -22.66
C VAL A 85 -14.55 -4.83 -23.03
N ALA A 86 -15.64 -4.11 -22.76
CA ALA A 86 -15.74 -2.68 -23.01
C ALA A 86 -14.70 -1.87 -22.21
N THR A 87 -14.50 -2.23 -20.92
CA THR A 87 -13.50 -1.60 -20.07
C THR A 87 -12.09 -1.84 -20.56
N ALA A 88 -11.75 -3.08 -20.94
CA ALA A 88 -10.45 -3.41 -21.51
C ALA A 88 -10.17 -2.64 -22.82
N GLY A 89 -11.17 -2.48 -23.70
CA GLY A 89 -11.08 -1.66 -24.90
C GLY A 89 -10.86 -0.17 -24.62
N ALA A 90 -11.58 0.36 -23.62
CA ALA A 90 -11.40 1.73 -23.16
C ALA A 90 -10.01 1.96 -22.52
N LEU A 91 -9.52 1.00 -21.74
CA LEU A 91 -8.18 1.04 -21.18
C LEU A 91 -7.12 0.99 -22.28
N ALA A 92 -7.26 0.11 -23.28
CA ALA A 92 -6.37 0.09 -24.45
C ALA A 92 -6.29 1.46 -25.13
N THR A 93 -7.45 2.11 -25.32
CA THR A 93 -7.51 3.47 -25.88
C THR A 93 -6.77 4.48 -25.01
N ALA A 94 -6.94 4.42 -23.69
CA ALA A 94 -6.25 5.31 -22.75
C ALA A 94 -4.72 5.14 -22.83
N LEU A 95 -4.25 3.90 -22.86
CA LEU A 95 -2.82 3.59 -22.96
C LEU A 95 -2.20 4.07 -24.28
N GLN A 96 -2.91 3.95 -25.40
CA GLN A 96 -2.45 4.45 -26.70
C GLN A 96 -2.41 5.98 -26.76
N VAL A 97 -3.46 6.65 -26.27
CA VAL A 97 -3.56 8.12 -26.28
C VAL A 97 -2.54 8.75 -25.32
N GLY A 98 -2.19 8.07 -24.24
CA GLY A 98 -1.22 8.55 -23.26
C GLY A 98 0.23 8.64 -23.77
N GLY A 99 0.53 8.12 -24.95
CA GLY A 99 1.87 8.18 -25.54
C GLY A 99 2.87 7.28 -24.80
N ASN A 100 3.72 7.82 -23.95
CA ASN A 100 4.74 7.06 -23.21
C ASN A 100 4.20 6.51 -21.89
N VAL A 101 3.41 5.44 -21.96
CA VAL A 101 2.78 4.80 -20.81
C VAL A 101 3.45 3.49 -20.44
N GLU A 102 3.94 3.40 -19.22
CA GLU A 102 4.36 2.16 -18.56
C GLU A 102 3.19 1.61 -17.75
N LEU A 103 2.77 0.37 -18.04
CA LEU A 103 1.84 -0.39 -17.24
C LEU A 103 2.64 -1.34 -16.35
N ARG A 104 2.75 -1.01 -15.07
CA ARG A 104 3.44 -1.83 -14.07
C ARG A 104 2.43 -2.70 -13.36
N LEU A 105 2.49 -3.99 -13.57
CA LEU A 105 1.52 -4.94 -13.06
C LEU A 105 1.98 -5.44 -11.70
N HIS A 106 1.24 -5.08 -10.66
CA HIS A 106 1.40 -5.65 -9.30
C HIS A 106 0.58 -6.91 -9.14
N GLU A 107 -0.53 -6.95 -9.83
CA GLU A 107 -1.38 -8.11 -9.98
C GLU A 107 -1.96 -8.10 -11.38
N PHE A 108 -2.00 -9.24 -12.01
CA PHE A 108 -2.67 -9.42 -13.29
C PHE A 108 -3.59 -10.62 -13.20
N ASP A 109 -4.63 -10.64 -14.01
CA ASP A 109 -5.69 -11.63 -13.95
C ASP A 109 -5.14 -13.02 -14.31
N VAL A 110 -4.78 -13.79 -13.29
CA VAL A 110 -4.30 -15.17 -13.44
C VAL A 110 -5.39 -16.09 -13.98
N ASP A 111 -6.65 -15.74 -13.73
CA ASP A 111 -7.81 -16.51 -14.17
C ASP A 111 -8.29 -16.10 -15.56
N LEU A 112 -7.51 -15.24 -16.25
CA LEU A 112 -7.89 -14.78 -17.59
C LEU A 112 -8.19 -15.94 -18.55
N GLU A 113 -7.48 -17.06 -18.40
CA GLU A 113 -7.68 -18.24 -19.25
C GLU A 113 -9.03 -18.93 -19.01
N LEU A 114 -9.64 -18.71 -17.85
CA LEU A 114 -10.98 -19.20 -17.50
C LEU A 114 -12.09 -18.26 -17.96
N ARG A 115 -11.74 -17.04 -18.41
CA ARG A 115 -12.70 -16.04 -18.91
C ARG A 115 -13.12 -16.31 -20.35
N SER A 116 -14.16 -15.61 -20.78
CA SER A 116 -14.62 -15.68 -22.17
C SER A 116 -13.50 -15.31 -23.17
N ARG A 117 -13.57 -15.89 -24.36
CA ARG A 117 -12.60 -15.55 -25.43
C ARG A 117 -12.58 -14.06 -25.76
N ALA A 118 -13.71 -13.39 -25.69
CA ALA A 118 -13.82 -11.97 -25.94
C ALA A 118 -13.04 -11.15 -24.89
N GLU A 119 -13.21 -11.48 -23.61
CA GLU A 119 -12.48 -10.86 -22.51
C GLU A 119 -10.96 -11.11 -22.62
N GLN A 120 -10.56 -12.35 -22.91
CA GLN A 120 -9.15 -12.69 -23.12
C GLN A 120 -8.51 -11.85 -24.24
N VAL A 121 -9.20 -11.71 -25.37
CA VAL A 121 -8.71 -10.91 -26.52
C VAL A 121 -8.63 -9.43 -26.15
N ALA A 122 -9.65 -8.90 -25.48
CA ALA A 122 -9.70 -7.49 -25.08
C ALA A 122 -8.62 -7.14 -24.07
N MET A 123 -8.40 -7.96 -23.03
CA MET A 123 -7.34 -7.72 -22.03
C MET A 123 -5.94 -7.85 -22.63
N ARG A 124 -5.69 -8.85 -23.48
CA ARG A 124 -4.43 -8.93 -24.22
C ARG A 124 -4.21 -7.71 -25.11
N GLY A 125 -5.28 -7.20 -25.70
CA GLY A 125 -5.27 -5.95 -26.47
C GLY A 125 -4.88 -4.75 -25.61
N ALA A 126 -5.43 -4.63 -24.42
CA ALA A 126 -5.09 -3.58 -23.46
C ALA A 126 -3.61 -3.64 -23.06
N TRP A 127 -3.10 -4.80 -22.68
CA TRP A 127 -1.68 -4.93 -22.31
C TRP A 127 -0.74 -4.60 -23.49
N ARG A 128 -1.09 -5.01 -24.71
CA ARG A 128 -0.31 -4.67 -25.91
C ARG A 128 -0.31 -3.20 -26.27
N ALA A 129 -1.33 -2.47 -25.85
CA ALA A 129 -1.46 -1.04 -26.10
C ALA A 129 -0.49 -0.19 -25.25
N ALA A 130 0.00 -0.73 -24.13
CA ALA A 130 1.03 -0.06 -23.33
C ALA A 130 2.38 -0.02 -24.06
N ASN A 131 3.10 1.11 -23.98
CA ASN A 131 4.44 1.24 -24.55
C ASN A 131 5.43 0.32 -23.84
N ARG A 132 5.30 0.21 -22.52
CA ARG A 132 6.10 -0.64 -21.66
C ARG A 132 5.21 -1.44 -20.73
N LEU A 133 5.48 -2.72 -20.62
CA LEU A 133 4.95 -3.59 -19.57
C LEU A 133 6.07 -3.88 -18.60
N SER A 134 5.80 -3.84 -17.31
CA SER A 134 6.75 -4.22 -16.29
C SER A 134 6.09 -5.04 -15.18
N VAL A 135 6.85 -5.98 -14.66
CA VAL A 135 6.53 -6.83 -13.51
C VAL A 135 7.74 -6.88 -12.57
N HIS A 136 7.62 -7.51 -11.42
CA HIS A 136 8.63 -7.42 -10.37
C HIS A 136 9.63 -8.57 -10.37
N THR A 137 9.23 -9.76 -10.82
CA THR A 137 10.05 -10.97 -10.76
C THR A 137 10.07 -11.72 -12.10
N GLU A 138 11.07 -12.57 -12.29
CA GLU A 138 11.19 -13.40 -13.49
C GLU A 138 10.01 -14.38 -13.65
N PRO A 139 9.54 -15.07 -12.61
CA PRO A 139 8.33 -15.90 -12.73
C PRO A 139 7.10 -15.11 -13.19
N GLU A 140 6.91 -13.89 -12.70
CA GLU A 140 5.84 -13.01 -13.18
C GLU A 140 6.01 -12.67 -14.66
N ARG A 141 7.24 -12.38 -15.10
CA ARG A 141 7.54 -12.07 -16.51
C ARG A 141 7.18 -13.21 -17.43
N GLN A 142 7.58 -14.43 -17.05
CA GLN A 142 7.26 -15.63 -17.81
C GLN A 142 5.75 -15.88 -17.86
N ARG A 143 5.08 -15.80 -16.72
CA ARG A 143 3.63 -15.99 -16.66
C ARG A 143 2.87 -14.93 -17.44
N LEU A 144 3.26 -13.67 -17.34
CA LEU A 144 2.63 -12.60 -18.12
C LEU A 144 2.87 -12.81 -19.63
N ALA A 145 4.05 -13.24 -20.05
CA ALA A 145 4.35 -13.56 -21.44
C ALA A 145 3.41 -14.65 -21.98
N GLU A 146 3.21 -15.72 -21.22
CA GLU A 146 2.28 -16.80 -21.57
C GLU A 146 0.83 -16.28 -21.70
N VAL A 147 0.32 -15.64 -20.67
CA VAL A 147 -1.08 -15.18 -20.59
C VAL A 147 -1.36 -14.09 -21.62
N SER A 148 -0.44 -13.13 -21.80
CA SER A 148 -0.61 -12.03 -22.77
C SER A 148 -0.32 -12.43 -24.22
N ARG A 149 0.37 -13.59 -24.42
CA ARG A 149 0.92 -14.01 -25.72
C ARG A 149 1.87 -12.96 -26.31
N LEU A 150 2.65 -12.32 -25.44
CA LEU A 150 3.71 -11.41 -25.82
C LEU A 150 5.07 -12.09 -25.59
N PRO A 151 6.09 -11.77 -26.40
CA PRO A 151 7.43 -12.26 -26.11
C PRO A 151 7.93 -11.65 -24.78
N ALA A 152 8.63 -12.44 -23.96
CA ALA A 152 9.15 -12.00 -22.68
C ALA A 152 10.06 -10.74 -22.79
N SER A 153 10.73 -10.57 -23.94
CA SER A 153 11.55 -9.38 -24.22
C SER A 153 10.76 -8.06 -24.27
N ARG A 154 9.44 -8.12 -24.39
CA ARG A 154 8.54 -6.93 -24.31
C ARG A 154 8.15 -6.57 -22.87
N ILE A 155 8.48 -7.42 -21.92
CA ILE A 155 8.14 -7.25 -20.52
C ILE A 155 9.44 -7.00 -19.74
N THR A 156 9.53 -5.85 -19.10
CA THR A 156 10.71 -5.46 -18.32
C THR A 156 10.55 -5.85 -16.85
N LEU A 157 11.66 -6.09 -16.17
CA LEU A 157 11.65 -6.26 -14.72
C LEU A 157 11.83 -4.90 -14.05
N ALA A 158 10.90 -4.56 -13.16
CA ALA A 158 10.97 -3.43 -12.26
C ALA A 158 11.10 -3.97 -10.84
N GLN A 159 12.31 -4.03 -10.33
CA GLN A 159 12.61 -4.63 -9.03
C GLN A 159 11.72 -4.02 -7.94
N HIS A 160 10.94 -4.86 -7.25
CA HIS A 160 9.87 -4.43 -6.34
C HIS A 160 10.38 -3.58 -5.19
N GLY A 161 11.49 -3.94 -4.59
CA GLY A 161 12.09 -3.25 -3.44
C GLY A 161 13.06 -2.11 -3.78
N ALA A 162 13.29 -1.80 -5.06
CA ALA A 162 14.33 -0.87 -5.49
C ALA A 162 14.22 0.56 -4.91
N SER A 163 13.00 0.99 -4.58
CA SER A 163 12.73 2.29 -3.96
C SER A 163 12.56 2.23 -2.44
N PHE A 164 12.69 1.06 -1.83
CA PHE A 164 12.55 0.93 -0.38
C PHE A 164 13.77 1.46 0.36
N VAL A 165 13.51 2.12 1.48
CA VAL A 165 14.55 2.62 2.37
C VAL A 165 14.25 2.19 3.79
N ARG A 166 15.29 1.99 4.59
CA ARG A 166 15.16 1.72 6.02
C ARG A 166 14.52 2.90 6.73
N ARG A 167 13.55 2.62 7.59
CA ARG A 167 12.81 3.62 8.37
C ARG A 167 13.25 3.66 9.84
N THR A 168 14.10 2.75 10.25
CA THR A 168 14.66 2.72 11.58
C THR A 168 16.15 2.38 11.55
N SER A 169 16.89 2.97 12.46
CA SER A 169 18.32 2.67 12.73
C SER A 169 18.51 1.87 14.01
N LEU A 170 17.42 1.43 14.65
CA LEU A 170 17.50 0.63 15.86
C LEU A 170 18.20 -0.70 15.56
N ASP A 171 19.00 -1.15 16.50
CA ASP A 171 19.47 -2.51 16.54
C ASP A 171 18.37 -3.46 17.08
N ARG A 172 18.63 -4.77 17.06
CA ARG A 172 17.66 -5.78 17.50
C ARG A 172 17.26 -5.62 18.97
N ALA A 173 18.21 -5.31 19.85
CA ALA A 173 17.93 -5.18 21.27
C ALA A 173 17.09 -3.94 21.57
N ALA A 174 17.41 -2.80 20.98
CA ALA A 174 16.63 -1.58 21.09
C ALA A 174 15.22 -1.73 20.47
N ALA A 175 15.11 -2.41 19.33
CA ALA A 175 13.81 -2.70 18.70
C ALA A 175 12.94 -3.59 19.60
N ARG A 176 13.51 -4.64 20.21
CA ARG A 176 12.81 -5.51 21.18
C ARG A 176 12.37 -4.74 22.41
N SER A 177 13.26 -3.94 22.99
CA SER A 177 12.92 -3.10 24.14
C SER A 177 11.79 -2.13 23.83
N ARG A 178 11.79 -1.50 22.65
CA ARG A 178 10.71 -0.61 22.21
C ARG A 178 9.36 -1.33 22.06
N LEU A 179 9.38 -2.60 21.68
CA LEU A 179 8.18 -3.43 21.51
C LEU A 179 7.77 -4.20 22.75
N GLY A 180 8.55 -4.14 23.84
CA GLY A 180 8.31 -4.93 25.05
C GLY A 180 8.53 -6.44 24.87
N LEU A 181 9.40 -6.82 23.90
CA LEU A 181 9.71 -8.21 23.59
C LEU A 181 10.93 -8.71 24.40
N PRO A 182 10.98 -10.01 24.74
CA PRO A 182 12.11 -10.59 25.45
C PRO A 182 13.39 -10.53 24.59
N LEU A 183 14.51 -10.19 25.24
CA LEU A 183 15.79 -10.00 24.55
C LEU A 183 16.43 -11.33 24.12
N ASP A 184 16.19 -12.39 24.85
CA ASP A 184 16.79 -13.72 24.73
C ASP A 184 15.93 -14.73 23.96
N ALA A 185 14.68 -14.40 23.69
CA ALA A 185 13.80 -15.31 22.93
C ALA A 185 14.14 -15.34 21.44
N ARG A 186 13.89 -16.47 20.80
CA ARG A 186 13.87 -16.60 19.35
C ARG A 186 12.53 -16.13 18.81
N ILE A 187 12.52 -15.06 18.00
CA ILE A 187 11.29 -14.40 17.56
C ILE A 187 11.07 -14.63 16.06
N PHE A 188 10.00 -15.36 15.76
CA PHE A 188 9.44 -15.46 14.41
C PHE A 188 8.39 -14.37 14.20
N LEU A 189 8.37 -13.76 13.03
CA LEU A 189 7.44 -12.68 12.69
C LEU A 189 6.64 -13.00 11.44
N SER A 190 5.31 -12.92 11.52
CA SER A 190 4.43 -12.80 10.37
C SER A 190 3.76 -11.44 10.40
N ILE A 191 3.98 -10.61 9.37
CA ILE A 191 3.51 -9.21 9.38
C ILE A 191 2.85 -8.82 8.06
N GLY A 192 1.82 -7.97 8.14
CA GLY A 192 1.09 -7.44 6.99
C GLY A 192 -0.42 -7.49 7.18
N PHE A 193 -1.19 -7.30 6.11
CA PHE A 193 -2.64 -7.39 6.19
C PHE A 193 -3.10 -8.82 6.50
N ILE A 194 -4.04 -8.95 7.44
CA ILE A 194 -4.63 -10.23 7.83
C ILE A 194 -5.61 -10.66 6.75
N GLN A 195 -5.17 -11.59 5.90
CA GLN A 195 -5.91 -12.07 4.75
C GLN A 195 -5.68 -13.58 4.57
N PRO A 196 -6.68 -14.36 4.11
CA PRO A 196 -6.56 -15.82 3.98
C PRO A 196 -5.35 -16.27 3.15
N HIS A 197 -5.05 -15.57 2.05
CA HIS A 197 -3.94 -15.91 1.18
C HIS A 197 -2.55 -15.68 1.83
N LYS A 198 -2.46 -14.86 2.89
CA LYS A 198 -1.21 -14.67 3.65
C LYS A 198 -0.87 -15.86 4.55
N GLY A 199 -1.85 -16.70 4.85
CA GLY A 199 -1.61 -17.99 5.52
C GLY A 199 -1.07 -17.88 6.94
N PHE A 200 -1.32 -16.81 7.70
CA PHE A 200 -0.82 -16.67 9.07
C PHE A 200 -1.26 -17.81 9.99
N ASP A 201 -2.41 -18.41 9.74
CA ASP A 201 -2.86 -19.63 10.42
C ASP A 201 -1.93 -20.83 10.20
N ARG A 202 -1.22 -20.91 9.05
CA ARG A 202 -0.20 -21.94 8.79
C ARG A 202 1.03 -21.71 9.67
N ALA A 203 1.45 -20.45 9.85
CA ALA A 203 2.54 -20.12 10.76
C ALA A 203 2.19 -20.52 12.20
N VAL A 204 0.96 -20.24 12.67
CA VAL A 204 0.50 -20.65 14.01
C VAL A 204 0.55 -22.17 14.17
N ARG A 205 0.02 -22.93 13.21
CA ARG A 205 0.06 -24.41 13.25
C ARG A 205 1.49 -24.96 13.26
N ALA A 206 2.37 -24.40 12.42
CA ALA A 206 3.76 -24.82 12.37
C ALA A 206 4.49 -24.49 13.68
N PHE A 207 4.21 -23.33 14.26
CA PHE A 207 4.79 -22.91 15.53
C PHE A 207 4.31 -23.76 16.73
N ALA A 208 3.02 -24.07 16.81
CA ALA A 208 2.46 -24.93 17.85
C ALA A 208 3.16 -26.32 17.89
N GLY A 209 3.59 -26.82 16.75
CA GLY A 209 4.35 -28.10 16.64
C GLY A 209 5.82 -28.00 17.04
N LEU A 210 6.35 -26.82 17.37
CA LEU A 210 7.76 -26.67 17.78
C LEU A 210 8.01 -27.17 19.20
N GLY A 211 7.03 -27.03 20.12
CA GLY A 211 7.19 -27.34 21.54
C GLY A 211 8.37 -26.61 22.19
N ALA A 212 8.82 -25.51 21.62
CA ALA A 212 10.11 -24.89 21.90
C ALA A 212 9.97 -23.82 22.99
N HIS A 213 10.51 -24.11 24.17
CA HIS A 213 10.70 -23.08 25.21
C HIS A 213 11.69 -22.02 24.70
N GLY A 214 11.40 -20.75 24.98
CA GLY A 214 12.24 -19.63 24.57
C GLY A 214 12.01 -19.13 23.12
N CYS A 215 10.99 -19.65 22.43
CA CYS A 215 10.56 -19.16 21.12
C CYS A 215 9.26 -18.37 21.23
N ARG A 216 9.07 -17.43 20.30
CA ARG A 216 7.84 -16.65 20.15
C ARG A 216 7.46 -16.53 18.69
N LEU A 217 6.17 -16.52 18.43
CA LEU A 217 5.60 -16.14 17.15
C LEU A 217 4.81 -14.85 17.33
N GLU A 218 5.28 -13.79 16.71
CA GLU A 218 4.56 -12.51 16.69
C GLU A 218 3.85 -12.33 15.35
N ILE A 219 2.53 -12.16 15.41
CA ILE A 219 1.70 -11.86 14.24
C ILE A 219 1.26 -10.42 14.35
N VAL A 220 1.57 -9.61 13.34
CA VAL A 220 1.32 -8.17 13.36
C VAL A 220 0.54 -7.77 12.12
N GLY A 221 -0.63 -7.15 12.30
CA GLY A 221 -1.38 -6.73 11.14
C GLY A 221 -2.79 -6.23 11.39
N SER A 222 -3.48 -5.90 10.32
CA SER A 222 -4.87 -5.46 10.38
C SER A 222 -5.68 -6.05 9.22
N VAL A 223 -6.98 -6.18 9.41
CA VAL A 223 -7.91 -6.44 8.32
C VAL A 223 -8.00 -5.18 7.46
N ARG A 224 -7.72 -5.30 6.17
CA ARG A 224 -7.72 -4.16 5.23
C ARG A 224 -9.11 -3.78 4.78
N VAL A 225 -9.94 -4.78 4.53
CA VAL A 225 -11.29 -4.64 3.98
C VAL A 225 -12.25 -5.36 4.91
N GLU A 226 -13.38 -4.74 5.23
CA GLU A 226 -14.47 -5.37 6.01
C GLU A 226 -15.26 -6.37 5.15
N ASP A 227 -14.56 -7.31 4.56
CA ASP A 227 -15.15 -8.46 3.87
C ASP A 227 -15.50 -9.54 4.90
N PRO A 228 -16.68 -10.15 4.84
CA PRO A 228 -17.09 -11.21 5.78
C PRO A 228 -16.11 -12.40 5.83
N GLU A 229 -15.44 -12.73 4.74
CA GLU A 229 -14.41 -13.77 4.71
C GLU A 229 -13.19 -13.37 5.51
N TYR A 230 -12.70 -12.13 5.33
CA TYR A 230 -11.51 -11.63 6.04
C TYR A 230 -11.77 -11.46 7.54
N VAL A 231 -12.97 -10.99 7.90
CA VAL A 231 -13.39 -10.87 9.30
C VAL A 231 -13.44 -12.25 9.97
N ARG A 232 -14.02 -13.27 9.28
CA ARG A 232 -14.04 -14.65 9.80
C ARG A 232 -12.62 -15.21 9.94
N TYR A 233 -11.77 -15.02 8.93
CA TYR A 233 -10.38 -15.46 8.99
C TYR A 233 -9.62 -14.82 10.16
N ALA A 234 -9.77 -13.52 10.39
CA ALA A 234 -9.16 -12.83 11.51
C ALA A 234 -9.65 -13.39 12.86
N ALA A 235 -10.95 -13.68 13.00
CA ALA A 235 -11.50 -14.29 14.21
C ALA A 235 -10.94 -15.71 14.45
N GLN A 236 -10.82 -16.52 13.40
CA GLN A 236 -10.21 -17.86 13.47
C GLN A 236 -8.73 -17.78 13.83
N LEU A 237 -7.99 -16.83 13.24
CA LEU A 237 -6.59 -16.59 13.54
C LEU A 237 -6.40 -16.21 15.01
N ARG A 238 -7.23 -15.30 15.53
CA ARG A 238 -7.20 -14.90 16.96
C ARG A 238 -7.37 -16.08 17.87
N ALA A 239 -8.42 -16.89 17.64
CA ALA A 239 -8.66 -18.10 18.44
C ALA A 239 -7.48 -19.09 18.36
N ALA A 240 -6.87 -19.28 17.21
CA ALA A 240 -5.72 -20.14 17.03
C ALA A 240 -4.48 -19.62 17.79
N VAL A 241 -4.23 -18.31 17.76
CA VAL A 241 -3.13 -17.68 18.51
C VAL A 241 -3.36 -17.80 20.00
N GLU A 242 -4.57 -17.53 20.50
CA GLU A 242 -4.93 -17.66 21.92
C GLU A 242 -4.75 -19.10 22.47
N ALA A 243 -4.93 -20.10 21.60
CA ALA A 243 -4.74 -21.51 21.94
C ALA A 243 -3.28 -21.99 21.80
N THR A 244 -2.34 -21.11 21.44
CA THR A 244 -0.95 -21.49 21.15
C THR A 244 0.01 -20.74 22.06
N ASP A 245 0.64 -21.47 22.98
CA ASP A 245 1.62 -20.89 23.92
C ASP A 245 2.80 -20.28 23.14
N GLY A 246 3.19 -19.06 23.53
CA GLY A 246 4.29 -18.32 22.89
C GLY A 246 3.91 -17.60 21.60
N ALA A 247 2.68 -17.72 21.10
CA ALA A 247 2.16 -16.92 20.00
C ALA A 247 1.44 -15.67 20.49
N SER A 248 1.55 -14.57 19.76
CA SER A 248 0.86 -13.30 20.04
C SER A 248 0.34 -12.67 18.76
N LEU A 249 -0.83 -12.03 18.84
CA LEU A 249 -1.44 -11.30 17.76
C LEU A 249 -1.57 -9.82 18.11
N HIS A 250 -0.95 -8.96 17.31
CA HIS A 250 -0.98 -7.50 17.42
C HIS A 250 -1.86 -6.94 16.30
N GLU A 251 -3.16 -6.79 16.61
CA GLU A 251 -4.11 -6.27 15.64
C GLU A 251 -4.06 -4.75 15.58
N GLY A 252 -3.87 -4.22 14.40
CA GLY A 252 -3.88 -2.79 14.14
C GLY A 252 -3.07 -2.42 12.89
N TYR A 253 -3.35 -1.25 12.37
CA TYR A 253 -2.55 -0.71 11.27
C TYR A 253 -1.19 -0.25 11.80
N THR A 254 -0.16 -0.77 11.21
CA THR A 254 1.23 -0.49 11.58
C THR A 254 1.82 0.56 10.63
N SER A 255 2.36 1.65 11.18
CA SER A 255 3.10 2.65 10.39
C SER A 255 4.34 2.02 9.74
N ASP A 256 4.85 2.62 8.67
CA ASP A 256 6.04 2.11 7.97
C ASP A 256 7.27 2.01 8.90
N GLU A 257 7.46 2.97 9.82
CA GLU A 257 8.55 2.92 10.79
C GLU A 257 8.36 1.77 11.78
N LEU A 258 7.18 1.65 12.38
CA LEU A 258 6.91 0.58 13.34
C LEU A 258 6.94 -0.81 12.67
N PHE A 259 6.57 -0.89 11.39
CA PHE A 259 6.70 -2.09 10.59
C PHE A 259 8.17 -2.54 10.50
N ASP A 260 9.06 -1.60 10.23
CA ASP A 260 10.50 -1.87 10.18
C ASP A 260 11.06 -2.23 11.57
N VAL A 261 10.58 -1.62 12.64
CA VAL A 261 10.97 -1.98 14.03
C VAL A 261 10.61 -3.44 14.33
N TRP A 262 9.43 -3.92 13.90
CA TRP A 262 9.06 -5.33 14.04
C TRP A 262 10.00 -6.25 13.26
N ILE A 263 10.34 -5.89 12.02
CA ILE A 263 11.30 -6.66 11.22
C ILE A 263 12.66 -6.74 11.92
N VAL A 264 13.18 -5.59 12.40
CA VAL A 264 14.46 -5.55 13.11
C VAL A 264 14.46 -6.36 14.40
N ALA A 265 13.34 -6.35 15.15
CA ALA A 265 13.20 -7.09 16.40
C ALA A 265 13.17 -8.62 16.21
N SER A 266 12.75 -9.10 15.03
CA SER A 266 12.62 -10.52 14.74
C SER A 266 13.97 -11.19 14.42
N ASP A 267 14.04 -12.50 14.56
CA ASP A 267 15.18 -13.34 14.12
C ASP A 267 14.93 -13.87 12.72
N ALA A 268 13.67 -14.18 12.38
CA ALA A 268 13.26 -14.57 11.05
C ALA A 268 11.82 -14.15 10.77
N LEU A 269 11.54 -13.84 9.51
CA LEU A 269 10.16 -13.70 9.05
C LEU A 269 9.61 -15.03 8.57
N VAL A 270 8.31 -15.25 8.79
CA VAL A 270 7.58 -16.41 8.29
C VAL A 270 6.49 -15.94 7.35
N LEU A 271 6.65 -16.23 6.06
CA LEU A 271 5.74 -15.84 4.98
C LEU A 271 5.05 -17.09 4.40
N PRO A 272 4.07 -17.67 5.09
CA PRO A 272 3.47 -18.97 4.76
C PRO A 272 2.33 -18.81 3.74
N TYR A 273 2.56 -17.97 2.73
CA TYR A 273 1.53 -17.54 1.79
C TYR A 273 0.95 -18.71 1.00
N ARG A 274 -0.34 -18.66 0.75
CA ARG A 274 -1.04 -19.60 -0.14
C ARG A 274 -0.90 -19.18 -1.58
N TRP A 275 -0.90 -17.88 -1.78
CA TRP A 275 -0.73 -17.29 -3.10
C TRP A 275 -0.24 -15.84 -2.98
N ILE A 276 0.68 -15.46 -3.85
CA ILE A 276 1.12 -14.07 -4.07
C ILE A 276 1.97 -14.01 -5.33
N TRP A 277 2.05 -12.87 -5.98
CA TRP A 277 3.01 -12.63 -7.05
C TRP A 277 4.37 -12.18 -6.49
N SER A 278 4.39 -11.05 -5.82
CA SER A 278 5.57 -10.48 -5.16
C SER A 278 5.20 -9.92 -3.80
N SER A 279 6.15 -9.79 -2.90
CA SER A 279 5.91 -9.37 -1.52
C SER A 279 6.80 -8.21 -1.10
N SER A 280 6.19 -7.07 -0.82
CA SER A 280 6.88 -5.94 -0.20
C SER A 280 7.39 -6.26 1.21
N VAL A 281 6.75 -7.19 1.92
CA VAL A 281 7.25 -7.68 3.22
C VAL A 281 8.57 -8.42 3.06
N CYS A 282 8.67 -9.27 2.03
CA CYS A 282 9.90 -9.98 1.69
C CYS A 282 11.05 -9.00 1.39
N GLU A 283 10.80 -8.03 0.51
CA GLU A 283 11.79 -6.99 0.17
C GLU A 283 12.22 -6.16 1.38
N ARG A 284 11.29 -5.83 2.27
CA ARG A 284 11.63 -5.11 3.52
C ARG A 284 12.44 -5.98 4.47
N ALA A 285 12.18 -7.28 4.56
CA ALA A 285 13.00 -8.21 5.35
C ALA A 285 14.44 -8.24 4.83
N MET A 286 14.61 -8.34 3.51
CA MET A 286 15.93 -8.32 2.85
C MET A 286 16.66 -7.01 3.10
N LEU A 287 15.94 -5.87 3.13
CA LEU A 287 16.52 -4.56 3.43
C LEU A 287 17.18 -4.50 4.81
N TYR A 288 16.77 -5.33 5.76
CA TYR A 288 17.30 -5.45 7.12
C TYR A 288 18.11 -6.73 7.35
N ASP A 289 18.50 -7.43 6.29
CA ASP A 289 19.24 -8.67 6.35
C ASP A 289 18.56 -9.71 7.26
N ARG A 290 17.23 -9.74 7.24
CA ARG A 290 16.45 -10.71 8.01
C ARG A 290 16.11 -11.91 7.17
N PRO A 291 16.52 -13.13 7.60
CA PRO A 291 16.17 -14.34 6.89
C PRO A 291 14.65 -14.55 6.88
N VAL A 292 14.19 -15.14 5.80
CA VAL A 292 12.77 -15.40 5.55
C VAL A 292 12.56 -16.90 5.35
N ILE A 293 11.56 -17.46 6.02
CA ILE A 293 11.01 -18.77 5.74
C ILE A 293 9.73 -18.54 4.93
N ALA A 294 9.75 -18.87 3.65
CA ALA A 294 8.66 -18.59 2.73
C ALA A 294 8.17 -19.83 2.00
N THR A 295 6.86 -19.90 1.74
CA THR A 295 6.31 -20.92 0.86
C THR A 295 6.66 -20.65 -0.60
N ARG A 296 6.84 -21.74 -1.38
CA ARG A 296 7.12 -21.68 -2.82
C ARG A 296 5.87 -21.30 -3.61
N VAL A 297 5.57 -19.99 -3.63
CA VAL A 297 4.43 -19.44 -4.37
C VAL A 297 4.84 -18.18 -5.13
N GLY A 298 4.30 -18.01 -6.34
CA GLY A 298 4.55 -16.83 -7.18
C GLY A 298 6.04 -16.57 -7.40
N GLY A 299 6.44 -15.33 -7.17
CA GLY A 299 7.83 -14.87 -7.33
C GLY A 299 8.63 -14.80 -6.03
N LEU A 300 8.14 -15.34 -4.89
CA LEU A 300 8.82 -15.21 -3.60
C LEU A 300 10.25 -15.74 -3.62
N GLU A 301 10.47 -16.92 -4.23
CA GLU A 301 11.80 -17.52 -4.31
C GLU A 301 12.83 -16.59 -4.99
N ALA A 302 12.39 -15.85 -6.00
CA ALA A 302 13.24 -14.89 -6.71
C ALA A 302 13.52 -13.60 -5.91
N GLN A 303 12.81 -13.37 -4.82
CA GLN A 303 12.98 -12.21 -3.93
C GLN A 303 13.87 -12.53 -2.70
N LEU A 304 14.19 -13.81 -2.47
CA LEU A 304 14.94 -14.21 -1.29
C LEU A 304 16.44 -14.02 -1.47
N ALA A 305 17.10 -13.64 -0.36
CA ALA A 305 18.55 -13.60 -0.26
C ALA A 305 19.09 -14.84 0.50
N ASP A 306 20.41 -14.96 0.52
CA ASP A 306 21.12 -16.01 1.23
C ASP A 306 20.70 -16.09 2.71
N GLY A 307 20.62 -17.33 3.24
CA GLY A 307 20.16 -17.58 4.61
C GLY A 307 18.63 -17.71 4.75
N SER A 308 17.85 -17.43 3.71
CA SER A 308 16.41 -17.69 3.68
C SER A 308 16.08 -19.11 3.27
N MET A 309 14.88 -19.59 3.57
CA MET A 309 14.41 -20.93 3.28
C MET A 309 13.13 -20.90 2.45
N ILE A 310 13.09 -21.66 1.37
CA ILE A 310 11.87 -21.92 0.60
C ILE A 310 11.31 -23.28 1.00
N VAL A 311 10.01 -23.34 1.26
CA VAL A 311 9.30 -24.54 1.68
C VAL A 311 8.11 -24.82 0.75
N ALA A 312 7.86 -26.10 0.49
CA ALA A 312 6.78 -26.49 -0.41
C ALA A 312 5.42 -26.58 0.29
N ASP A 313 5.40 -27.00 1.57
CA ASP A 313 4.18 -27.30 2.31
C ASP A 313 4.28 -26.97 3.81
N ASP A 314 3.22 -27.28 4.56
CA ASP A 314 3.14 -27.03 6.00
C ASP A 314 4.10 -27.91 6.83
N HIS A 315 4.44 -29.09 6.33
CA HIS A 315 5.39 -29.97 6.99
C HIS A 315 6.82 -29.43 6.90
N GLU A 316 7.21 -29.00 5.71
CA GLU A 316 8.50 -28.35 5.47
C GLU A 316 8.58 -27.01 6.22
N LEU A 317 7.47 -26.25 6.31
CA LEU A 317 7.40 -25.03 7.08
C LEU A 317 7.72 -25.26 8.56
N ALA A 318 7.09 -26.26 9.16
CA ALA A 318 7.35 -26.62 10.56
C ALA A 318 8.80 -27.13 10.76
N THR A 319 9.34 -27.83 9.78
CA THR A 319 10.72 -28.34 9.81
C THR A 319 11.73 -27.20 9.69
N ALA A 320 11.50 -26.24 8.78
CA ALA A 320 12.33 -25.07 8.62
C ALA A 320 12.33 -24.19 9.89
N MET A 321 11.17 -23.98 10.52
CA MET A 321 11.09 -23.25 11.78
C MET A 321 11.86 -23.98 12.89
N ARG A 322 11.77 -25.31 12.99
CA ARG A 322 12.55 -26.09 13.97
C ARG A 322 14.05 -25.99 13.74
N SER A 323 14.50 -26.10 12.50
CA SER A 323 15.93 -25.99 12.18
C SER A 323 16.49 -24.61 12.51
N PHE A 324 15.67 -23.58 12.33
CA PHE A 324 16.05 -22.20 12.64
C PHE A 324 16.25 -21.94 14.14
N VAL A 325 15.57 -22.66 15.01
CA VAL A 325 15.74 -22.54 16.49
C VAL A 325 17.15 -22.93 16.92
N GLY A 326 17.76 -23.92 16.26
CA GLY A 326 19.10 -24.41 16.56
C GLY A 326 20.25 -23.57 16.00
N VAL A 327 19.98 -22.56 15.17
CA VAL A 327 21.00 -21.73 14.54
C VAL A 327 21.26 -20.49 15.40
N ASP A 328 22.50 -20.31 15.85
CA ASP A 328 22.94 -19.07 16.48
C ASP A 328 23.07 -18.00 15.39
N VAL A 329 22.07 -17.13 15.27
CA VAL A 329 22.14 -15.99 14.36
C VAL A 329 23.06 -14.97 14.99
N ALA A 330 24.36 -15.06 14.66
CA ALA A 330 25.34 -14.07 15.04
C ALA A 330 24.78 -12.67 14.67
N SER A 331 24.87 -11.77 15.61
CA SER A 331 24.60 -10.35 15.36
C SER A 331 25.63 -9.86 14.35
N ALA A 332 25.28 -9.87 13.07
CA ALA A 332 26.09 -9.19 12.06
C ALA A 332 26.16 -7.71 12.47
N PRO A 333 27.36 -7.11 12.51
CA PRO A 333 27.47 -5.68 12.76
C PRO A 333 26.62 -4.95 11.72
N PRO A 334 25.86 -3.91 12.12
CA PRO A 334 25.10 -3.15 11.17
C PRO A 334 26.04 -2.61 10.10
N PRO A 335 25.77 -2.87 8.81
CA PRO A 335 26.57 -2.26 7.76
C PRO A 335 26.48 -0.72 7.88
N GLU A 336 27.53 -0.01 7.55
CA GLU A 336 27.53 1.47 7.51
C GLU A 336 26.48 1.94 6.47
N TRP A 337 25.38 2.49 6.95
CA TRP A 337 24.25 2.87 6.12
C TRP A 337 24.23 4.38 5.86
N LYS A 338 24.05 4.75 4.62
CA LYS A 338 23.45 6.05 4.31
C LYS A 338 21.98 5.99 4.74
N THR A 339 21.71 6.35 5.98
CA THR A 339 20.34 6.61 6.43
C THR A 339 19.82 7.81 5.64
N ALA A 340 18.90 7.56 4.72
CA ALA A 340 17.98 8.63 4.37
C ALA A 340 17.32 9.02 5.71
N GLY A 341 17.45 10.27 6.12
CA GLY A 341 16.81 10.76 7.33
C GLY A 341 15.33 10.38 7.34
N PRO A 342 14.68 10.37 8.51
CA PRO A 342 13.28 10.02 8.59
C PRO A 342 12.52 10.83 7.54
N VAL A 343 11.88 10.14 6.59
CA VAL A 343 11.03 10.84 5.62
C VAL A 343 9.89 11.39 6.43
N ASP A 344 9.93 12.69 6.67
CA ASP A 344 8.83 13.41 7.23
C ASP A 344 7.66 13.26 6.25
N ARG A 345 6.75 12.35 6.60
CA ARG A 345 5.58 12.03 5.80
C ARG A 345 4.72 13.27 5.58
N ASP A 346 4.67 14.15 6.56
CA ASP A 346 3.89 15.37 6.51
C ASP A 346 4.58 16.41 5.63
N ALA A 347 5.91 16.51 5.66
CA ALA A 347 6.67 17.37 4.75
C ALA A 347 6.54 16.94 3.27
N VAL A 348 6.57 15.62 2.99
CA VAL A 348 6.32 15.09 1.63
C VAL A 348 4.89 15.39 1.20
N MET A 349 3.92 15.20 2.10
CA MET A 349 2.51 15.47 1.81
C MET A 349 2.24 16.95 1.59
N ASP A 350 2.87 17.81 2.35
CA ASP A 350 2.74 19.26 2.21
C ASP A 350 3.46 19.78 0.95
N ALA A 351 4.61 19.25 0.59
CA ALA A 351 5.27 19.56 -0.68
C ALA A 351 4.42 19.14 -1.89
N VAL A 352 3.74 17.99 -1.81
CA VAL A 352 2.80 17.52 -2.83
C VAL A 352 1.57 18.44 -2.90
N ARG A 353 1.00 18.83 -1.76
CA ARG A 353 -0.14 19.78 -1.69
C ARG A 353 0.20 21.17 -2.22
N LEU A 354 1.35 21.69 -1.86
CA LEU A 354 1.83 23.02 -2.31
C LEU A 354 2.03 23.05 -3.82
N ARG A 355 2.66 22.04 -4.42
CA ARG A 355 2.81 21.94 -5.88
C ARG A 355 1.46 21.80 -6.59
N ALA A 356 0.53 21.03 -6.03
CA ALA A 356 -0.81 20.90 -6.59
C ALA A 356 -1.61 22.21 -6.51
N ALA A 357 -1.40 23.01 -5.47
CA ALA A 357 -2.05 24.32 -5.31
C ALA A 357 -1.45 25.37 -6.26
N SER A 358 -0.15 25.44 -6.42
CA SER A 358 0.54 26.41 -7.29
C SER A 358 0.17 26.23 -8.77
N ARG A 359 -0.01 25.00 -9.23
CA ARG A 359 -0.44 24.72 -10.63
C ARG A 359 -1.90 25.06 -10.92
N ARG A 360 -2.77 25.09 -9.88
CA ARG A 360 -4.16 25.52 -10.05
C ARG A 360 -4.32 27.04 -10.14
N SER A 361 -3.42 27.79 -9.55
CA SER A 361 -3.50 29.26 -9.47
C SER A 361 -2.73 29.99 -10.58
N GLY A 362 -1.86 29.30 -11.31
CA GLY A 362 -1.03 29.93 -12.35
C GLY A 362 -0.04 30.99 -11.86
N HIS A 363 0.02 31.22 -10.57
CA HIS A 363 0.93 32.18 -9.93
C HIS A 363 1.63 31.52 -8.72
N PHE A 364 2.93 31.58 -8.72
CA PHE A 364 3.76 31.17 -7.60
C PHE A 364 4.04 32.41 -6.74
N ASP A 365 3.45 32.46 -5.55
CA ASP A 365 3.78 33.48 -4.56
C ASP A 365 4.60 32.84 -3.45
N GLU A 366 5.89 33.09 -3.44
CA GLU A 366 6.83 32.62 -2.42
C GLU A 366 6.50 33.15 -1.01
N SER A 367 5.73 34.22 -0.89
CA SER A 367 5.31 34.76 0.39
C SER A 367 4.24 33.91 1.10
N ALA A 368 3.61 32.97 0.38
CA ALA A 368 2.66 32.02 0.96
C ALA A 368 3.33 30.89 1.77
N LEU A 369 4.65 30.83 1.78
CA LEU A 369 5.45 29.84 2.51
C LEU A 369 5.87 30.30 3.93
N ALA A 370 5.46 31.48 4.34
CA ALA A 370 5.73 31.95 5.72
C ALA A 370 4.88 31.12 6.72
N PRO A 371 5.51 30.55 7.77
CA PRO A 371 4.81 29.67 8.74
C PRO A 371 3.81 30.38 9.67
N SER A 372 3.40 31.60 9.37
CA SER A 372 2.62 32.45 10.24
C SER A 372 1.27 32.94 9.69
N ALA A 373 0.65 32.25 8.74
CA ALA A 373 -0.77 32.52 8.48
C ALA A 373 -1.57 31.92 9.65
N PRO A 374 -2.22 32.74 10.47
CA PRO A 374 -2.89 32.23 11.66
C PRO A 374 -4.00 31.26 11.27
N VAL A 375 -3.99 30.10 11.90
CA VAL A 375 -4.99 29.02 11.81
C VAL A 375 -6.44 29.52 12.00
N ARG A 376 -6.59 30.72 12.52
CA ARG A 376 -7.86 31.47 12.78
C ARG A 376 -8.78 31.68 11.57
N ARG A 377 -8.39 31.28 10.34
CA ARG A 377 -9.20 31.51 9.12
C ARG A 377 -9.84 30.26 8.52
N LEU A 378 -9.82 29.13 9.22
CA LEU A 378 -10.55 27.95 8.76
C LEU A 378 -12.06 28.23 8.86
N ARG A 379 -12.70 28.37 7.70
CA ARG A 379 -14.16 28.49 7.65
C ARG A 379 -14.80 27.12 7.84
N PRO A 380 -15.91 27.03 8.60
CA PRO A 380 -16.64 25.78 8.71
C PRO A 380 -16.99 25.20 7.33
N LEU A 381 -16.84 23.90 7.20
CA LEU A 381 -17.23 23.19 5.99
C LEU A 381 -18.74 23.33 5.80
N SER A 382 -19.15 23.78 4.64
CA SER A 382 -20.54 23.81 4.23
C SER A 382 -20.68 23.17 2.85
N LEU A 383 -21.74 22.41 2.68
CA LEU A 383 -22.03 21.82 1.37
C LEU A 383 -22.52 22.90 0.41
N PRO A 384 -21.90 23.09 -0.76
CA PRO A 384 -22.36 24.07 -1.74
C PRO A 384 -23.76 23.73 -2.24
N GLU A 385 -24.55 24.76 -2.54
CA GLU A 385 -25.86 24.55 -3.13
C GLU A 385 -25.77 23.91 -4.52
N PRO A 386 -26.58 22.90 -4.79
CA PRO A 386 -26.56 22.22 -6.09
C PRO A 386 -27.06 23.15 -7.19
N ARG A 387 -26.15 23.63 -8.04
CA ARG A 387 -26.43 24.43 -9.23
C ARG A 387 -26.34 23.57 -10.49
N SER A 388 -27.18 23.83 -11.47
CA SER A 388 -27.14 23.17 -12.78
C SER A 388 -27.70 24.11 -13.82
N THR A 389 -27.07 24.13 -14.98
CA THR A 389 -27.54 24.87 -16.17
C THR A 389 -28.61 24.10 -16.96
N ARG A 390 -28.87 22.81 -16.62
CA ARG A 390 -29.90 21.99 -17.28
C ARG A 390 -31.26 22.22 -16.60
N PRO A 391 -32.32 22.49 -17.36
CA PRO A 391 -33.68 22.63 -16.84
C PRO A 391 -34.09 21.39 -16.03
N GLY A 392 -34.67 21.56 -14.84
CA GLY A 392 -35.12 20.50 -13.96
C GLY A 392 -34.04 19.77 -13.13
N ALA A 393 -32.79 19.76 -13.56
CA ALA A 393 -31.72 19.04 -12.87
C ALA A 393 -31.41 19.64 -11.48
N SER A 394 -31.60 20.92 -11.27
CA SER A 394 -31.44 21.58 -9.97
C SER A 394 -32.47 21.13 -8.95
N PHE A 395 -33.69 20.84 -9.40
CA PHE A 395 -34.75 20.31 -8.55
C PHE A 395 -34.43 18.89 -8.10
N LEU A 396 -34.05 18.01 -9.04
CA LEU A 396 -33.66 16.64 -8.74
C LEU A 396 -32.47 16.58 -7.76
N LYS A 397 -31.44 17.39 -8.00
CA LYS A 397 -30.27 17.48 -7.10
C LYS A 397 -30.66 17.96 -5.68
N ARG A 398 -31.60 18.91 -5.57
CA ARG A 398 -32.12 19.37 -4.27
C ARG A 398 -32.94 18.27 -3.58
N ALA A 399 -33.75 17.51 -4.32
CA ALA A 399 -34.50 16.39 -3.79
C ALA A 399 -33.58 15.27 -3.25
N VAL A 400 -32.57 14.88 -4.02
CA VAL A 400 -31.55 13.90 -3.59
C VAL A 400 -30.81 14.40 -2.36
N ARG A 401 -30.37 15.67 -2.34
CA ARG A 401 -29.72 16.26 -1.18
C ARG A 401 -30.62 16.25 0.06
N LYS A 402 -31.89 16.54 -0.08
CA LYS A 402 -32.85 16.49 1.03
C LYS A 402 -33.01 15.04 1.55
N ALA A 403 -33.05 14.07 0.66
CA ALA A 403 -33.18 12.65 1.00
C ALA A 403 -31.92 12.08 1.68
N THR A 404 -30.74 12.60 1.35
CA THR A 404 -29.46 12.14 1.93
C THR A 404 -28.93 13.01 3.07
N ARG A 405 -29.64 14.06 3.43
CA ARG A 405 -29.25 15.05 4.45
C ARG A 405 -28.95 14.42 5.80
N TRP A 406 -29.75 13.44 6.22
CA TRP A 406 -29.59 12.74 7.48
C TRP A 406 -28.28 11.91 7.58
N GLN A 407 -27.68 11.52 6.44
CA GLN A 407 -26.38 10.83 6.39
C GLN A 407 -25.21 11.83 6.32
N ILE A 408 -25.37 12.93 5.61
CA ILE A 408 -24.29 13.84 5.26
C ILE A 408 -24.07 14.92 6.33
N ASP A 409 -25.15 15.50 6.87
CA ASP A 409 -25.04 16.57 7.86
C ASP A 409 -24.32 16.15 9.15
N PRO A 410 -24.50 14.91 9.69
CA PRO A 410 -23.72 14.45 10.82
C PRO A 410 -22.22 14.36 10.54
N ILE A 411 -21.82 13.92 9.33
CA ILE A 411 -20.42 13.80 8.92
C ILE A 411 -19.78 15.19 8.82
N VAL A 412 -20.46 16.15 8.20
CA VAL A 412 -20.01 17.53 8.11
C VAL A 412 -19.89 18.14 9.51
N GLY A 413 -20.85 17.86 10.40
CA GLY A 413 -20.81 18.28 11.79
C GLY A 413 -19.63 17.69 12.58
N GLN A 414 -19.27 16.42 12.33
CA GLN A 414 -18.11 15.80 12.95
C GLN A 414 -16.80 16.40 12.43
N LEU A 415 -16.69 16.63 11.13
CA LEU A 415 -15.51 17.27 10.52
C LEU A 415 -15.30 18.70 11.04
N ASN A 416 -16.37 19.48 11.19
CA ASN A 416 -16.28 20.82 11.74
C ASN A 416 -15.87 20.83 13.23
N ARG A 417 -16.34 19.86 14.03
CA ARG A 417 -15.88 19.69 15.42
C ARG A 417 -14.41 19.30 15.50
N LEU A 418 -13.95 18.34 14.67
CA LEU A 418 -12.55 17.98 14.57
C LEU A 418 -11.67 19.18 14.18
N GLN A 419 -12.12 19.97 13.22
CA GLN A 419 -11.43 21.18 12.80
C GLN A 419 -11.31 22.19 13.96
N GLN A 420 -12.36 22.32 14.77
CA GLN A 420 -12.36 23.21 15.92
C GLN A 420 -11.41 22.73 17.03
N VAL A 421 -11.40 21.42 17.33
CA VAL A 421 -10.48 20.83 18.31
C VAL A 421 -9.01 21.00 17.89
N VAL A 422 -8.70 20.85 16.60
CA VAL A 422 -7.35 21.08 16.08
C VAL A 422 -6.94 22.55 16.21
N VAL A 423 -7.87 23.49 15.93
CA VAL A 423 -7.60 24.93 16.10
C VAL A 423 -7.36 25.26 17.57
N GLU A 424 -8.18 24.75 18.48
CA GLU A 424 -8.03 24.96 19.93
C GLU A 424 -6.71 24.39 20.46
N ALA A 425 -6.31 23.19 20.02
CA ALA A 425 -5.04 22.56 20.40
C ALA A 425 -3.82 23.38 19.93
N LEU A 426 -3.86 23.91 18.70
CA LEU A 426 -2.79 24.74 18.16
C LEU A 426 -2.75 26.15 18.82
N GLU A 427 -3.92 26.67 19.25
CA GLU A 427 -3.97 27.93 20.03
C GLU A 427 -3.49 27.76 21.48
N GLU A 428 -3.57 26.55 22.05
CA GLU A 428 -2.99 26.21 23.36
C GLU A 428 -1.46 26.08 23.29
N GLU A 429 -0.91 25.50 22.24
CA GLU A 429 0.55 25.43 22.03
C GLU A 429 1.19 26.80 21.81
N ASP A 430 0.49 27.74 21.17
CA ASP A 430 0.98 29.10 20.91
C ASP A 430 0.85 30.05 22.13
N ARG A 431 0.32 29.59 23.27
CA ARG A 431 0.29 30.41 24.49
C ARG A 431 1.69 30.51 25.12
N PRO A 432 2.28 31.71 25.24
CA PRO A 432 3.56 31.85 25.90
C PRO A 432 3.43 31.40 27.37
N GLU A 433 4.31 30.46 27.78
CA GLU A 433 4.42 30.03 29.17
C GLU A 433 4.50 31.28 30.09
N SER A 434 3.54 31.45 30.93
CA SER A 434 3.54 32.50 31.97
C SER A 434 4.68 32.19 32.93
N LYS A 435 5.76 32.97 32.90
CA LYS A 435 6.87 32.87 33.88
C LYS A 435 6.30 32.86 35.31
N PRO A 436 6.73 31.94 36.16
CA PRO A 436 6.35 31.96 37.56
C PRO A 436 6.88 33.21 38.20
N LYS A 437 5.98 34.00 38.84
CA LYS A 437 6.35 35.14 39.69
C LYS A 437 7.21 34.60 40.83
N GLN A 438 8.49 34.97 40.81
CA GLN A 438 9.36 34.82 41.97
C GLN A 438 8.77 35.67 43.15
N ARG A 439 8.54 35.00 44.23
CA ARG A 439 8.46 35.62 45.54
C ARG A 439 9.70 35.30 46.33
#